data_7d4565076f271a775715df279e6b4dd1
#
_entry.id   7d4565076f271a775715df279e6b4dd1
#
_cell.length_a   1.000
_cell.length_b   1.000
_cell.length_c   1.000
_cell.angle_alpha   90.00
_cell.angle_beta   90.00
_cell.angle_gamma   90.00
#
_symmetry.space_group_name_H-M   'P 1'
#
loop_
_entity.id
_entity.type
_entity.pdbx_description
1 polymer ?
#
loop_
_entity_poly.entity_id
_entity_poly.type
_entity_poly.pdbx_seq_one_letter_code
_entity_poly.pdbx_strand_id
1 'polypeptide(L)'
;MDVSERRFSGTGPQPESVPLTDPRLLPTPDYGTLGPNSDIAGGGPISIPARRSENMRRLAPVFAAAIGVLCAVLTANIGSARSKLGSQFGNRHLLATPSGLPASAKDSGQLDRMKPQNQAEALLELAVGRSDAGRSDGAVDQISSRVDRWQGKVQWDSQIATLTTAALNSSDLRVRESGIEVELAAYGLAKNSASLDYLLRTVESPDHAQKIWALWALGLMANRGVEAGRVLQVLTAHLKDADEDSRRWAVEGLALTGSSEAVQPLLETMHDDPSPSVRQRAACSLAESGMFTPEQRLAAVPQLLHYTDDPSLDQQTHLWAFQALSDITRQRLPNDSTAWRSWYDSTRGN
;
A
#
# COMPACT_ATOMS: atom_id res chain seq x y z
N MET A 1 68.78 4.99 -0.51
CA MET A 1 67.94 5.48 0.59
C MET A 1 66.59 4.82 0.43
N ASP A 2 66.42 3.88 1.30
CA ASP A 2 65.33 2.89 1.30
C ASP A 2 64.14 3.49 2.08
N VAL A 3 62.92 3.49 1.51
CA VAL A 3 61.69 3.87 2.22
C VAL A 3 60.74 2.70 2.12
N SER A 4 60.70 1.94 3.20
CA SER A 4 59.90 0.75 3.43
C SER A 4 58.38 1.03 3.41
N GLU A 5 57.65 0.28 2.61
CA GLU A 5 56.22 0.09 2.63
C GLU A 5 55.76 -0.56 3.95
N ARG A 6 54.95 0.14 4.74
CA ARG A 6 54.16 -0.48 5.82
C ARG A 6 52.78 -0.85 5.32
N ARG A 7 52.55 -2.13 5.12
CA ARG A 7 51.21 -2.70 4.98
C ARG A 7 50.48 -2.65 6.31
N PHE A 8 49.38 -1.94 6.36
CA PHE A 8 48.41 -2.05 7.44
C PHE A 8 47.41 -3.18 7.09
N SER A 9 47.56 -4.33 7.73
CA SER A 9 46.57 -5.39 7.81
C SER A 9 45.64 -5.12 9.00
N GLY A 10 44.51 -4.45 8.75
CA GLY A 10 43.45 -4.27 9.74
C GLY A 10 42.25 -5.12 9.35
N THR A 11 42.19 -6.35 9.87
CA THR A 11 40.95 -7.14 9.87
C THR A 11 40.07 -6.62 10.99
N GLY A 12 39.19 -5.67 10.66
CA GLY A 12 38.05 -5.31 11.50
C GLY A 12 36.98 -6.39 11.42
N PRO A 13 36.22 -6.64 12.51
CA PRO A 13 35.15 -7.62 12.49
C PRO A 13 34.10 -7.22 11.45
N GLN A 14 33.77 -8.15 10.56
CA GLN A 14 32.62 -7.99 9.66
C GLN A 14 31.35 -7.92 10.49
N PRO A 15 30.40 -7.04 10.19
CA PRO A 15 29.11 -7.05 10.85
C PRO A 15 28.42 -8.37 10.53
N GLU A 16 28.03 -9.11 11.57
CA GLU A 16 27.20 -10.30 11.46
C GLU A 16 25.93 -9.95 10.67
N SER A 17 25.71 -10.65 9.57
CA SER A 17 24.47 -10.57 8.81
C SER A 17 23.33 -11.10 9.67
N VAL A 18 22.44 -10.21 10.12
CA VAL A 18 21.17 -10.59 10.76
C VAL A 18 20.41 -11.44 9.74
N PRO A 19 19.98 -12.67 10.07
CA PRO A 19 19.21 -13.50 9.14
C PRO A 19 17.91 -12.79 8.82
N LEU A 20 17.64 -12.58 7.52
CA LEU A 20 16.35 -12.12 7.01
C LEU A 20 15.29 -13.11 7.49
N THR A 21 14.22 -12.63 8.08
CA THR A 21 13.10 -13.44 8.55
C THR A 21 12.62 -14.33 7.39
N ASP A 22 12.42 -15.63 7.64
CA ASP A 22 11.97 -16.59 6.62
C ASP A 22 10.63 -16.11 6.04
N PRO A 23 10.52 -15.81 4.73
CA PRO A 23 9.29 -15.30 4.13
C PRO A 23 8.09 -16.23 4.29
N ARG A 24 8.32 -17.53 4.59
CA ARG A 24 7.26 -18.48 4.89
C ARG A 24 6.54 -18.22 6.22
N LEU A 25 7.08 -17.35 7.06
CA LEU A 25 6.49 -16.92 8.33
C LEU A 25 5.74 -15.59 8.22
N LEU A 26 5.81 -14.93 7.06
CA LEU A 26 5.13 -13.65 6.85
C LEU A 26 3.66 -13.89 6.50
N PRO A 27 2.72 -13.24 7.18
CA PRO A 27 1.32 -13.29 6.79
C PRO A 27 1.19 -12.60 5.42
N THR A 28 0.68 -13.33 4.43
CA THR A 28 0.21 -12.71 3.20
C THR A 28 -0.94 -11.79 3.54
N PRO A 29 -0.99 -10.56 3.02
CA PRO A 29 -2.17 -9.73 3.15
C PRO A 29 -3.34 -10.45 2.49
N ASP A 30 -4.30 -10.94 3.28
CA ASP A 30 -5.49 -11.64 2.78
C ASP A 30 -6.52 -10.58 2.34
N TYR A 31 -6.40 -10.15 1.09
CA TYR A 31 -7.39 -9.29 0.45
C TYR A 31 -8.42 -10.17 -0.23
N GLY A 32 -9.47 -10.52 0.54
CA GLY A 32 -10.55 -11.42 0.14
C GLY A 32 -11.09 -11.14 -1.26
N THR A 33 -11.06 -12.18 -2.07
CA THR A 33 -11.77 -12.25 -3.34
C THR A 33 -13.27 -12.27 -3.09
N LEU A 34 -13.97 -11.19 -3.44
CA LEU A 34 -15.43 -11.22 -3.64
C LEU A 34 -15.70 -11.61 -5.10
N GLY A 35 -15.84 -12.91 -5.33
CA GLY A 35 -16.39 -13.44 -6.59
C GLY A 35 -17.90 -13.63 -6.50
N PRO A 36 -18.67 -13.46 -7.58
CA PRO A 36 -20.08 -13.80 -7.60
C PRO A 36 -20.28 -15.33 -7.60
N ASN A 37 -21.28 -15.79 -6.86
CA ASN A 37 -21.75 -17.18 -6.81
C ASN A 37 -21.89 -17.80 -8.20
N SER A 38 -21.24 -18.95 -8.42
CA SER A 38 -21.70 -19.94 -9.38
C SER A 38 -21.54 -21.32 -8.77
N ASP A 39 -22.68 -21.92 -8.41
CA ASP A 39 -22.83 -23.32 -8.10
C ASP A 39 -22.40 -24.19 -9.29
N ILE A 40 -21.42 -25.07 -9.12
CA ILE A 40 -21.33 -26.34 -9.86
C ILE A 40 -20.71 -27.40 -8.95
N ALA A 41 -21.43 -28.52 -8.82
CA ALA A 41 -21.16 -29.68 -8.00
C ALA A 41 -20.04 -30.59 -8.55
N GLY A 42 -19.36 -31.29 -7.66
CA GLY A 42 -18.86 -32.64 -7.88
C GLY A 42 -17.36 -32.85 -7.94
N GLY A 43 -16.78 -33.48 -6.90
CA GLY A 43 -15.45 -34.09 -6.94
C GLY A 43 -14.93 -34.43 -5.52
N GLY A 44 -14.89 -35.74 -5.18
CA GLY A 44 -14.67 -36.27 -3.86
C GLY A 44 -13.28 -36.07 -3.21
N PRO A 45 -13.09 -36.56 -1.96
CA PRO A 45 -12.06 -36.04 -1.05
C PRO A 45 -10.72 -36.78 -1.17
N ILE A 46 -9.62 -36.02 -1.20
CA ILE A 46 -8.28 -36.53 -0.91
C ILE A 46 -7.94 -36.15 0.53
N SER A 47 -7.75 -37.17 1.37
CA SER A 47 -7.43 -37.04 2.78
C SER A 47 -5.98 -36.64 3.00
N ILE A 48 -5.73 -35.55 3.73
CA ILE A 48 -4.43 -35.17 4.28
C ILE A 48 -4.54 -35.04 5.80
N PRO A 49 -3.59 -35.57 6.60
CA PRO A 49 -3.77 -35.76 8.04
C PRO A 49 -3.75 -34.45 8.82
N ALA A 50 -4.78 -34.26 9.63
CA ALA A 50 -4.95 -33.17 10.56
C ALA A 50 -4.02 -33.33 11.78
N ARG A 51 -3.06 -32.43 11.93
CA ARG A 51 -2.50 -31.96 13.22
C ARG A 51 -1.54 -30.81 13.03
N ARG A 52 -2.04 -29.56 12.88
CA ARG A 52 -1.33 -28.28 13.19
C ARG A 52 -2.10 -27.02 12.75
N SER A 53 -3.39 -27.09 12.50
CA SER A 53 -4.13 -25.97 11.87
C SER A 53 -5.17 -25.25 12.77
N GLU A 54 -5.25 -25.54 14.05
CA GLU A 54 -6.31 -24.94 14.88
C GLU A 54 -6.03 -23.48 15.33
N ASN A 55 -4.78 -23.05 15.37
CA ASN A 55 -4.46 -21.66 15.78
C ASN A 55 -4.52 -20.63 14.64
N MET A 56 -4.50 -21.04 13.37
CA MET A 56 -4.58 -20.11 12.22
C MET A 56 -6.00 -19.75 11.80
N ARG A 57 -7.02 -20.53 12.20
CA ARG A 57 -8.42 -20.29 11.81
C ARG A 57 -9.13 -19.18 12.59
N ARG A 58 -8.54 -18.63 13.65
CA ARG A 58 -9.19 -17.63 14.51
C ARG A 58 -8.83 -16.18 14.18
N LEU A 59 -7.87 -15.89 13.28
CA LEU A 59 -7.43 -14.55 12.94
C LEU A 59 -7.89 -14.04 11.56
N ALA A 60 -8.48 -14.90 10.74
CA ALA A 60 -8.89 -14.59 9.37
C ALA A 60 -10.01 -13.52 9.19
N PRO A 61 -10.95 -13.26 10.10
CA PRO A 61 -12.09 -12.41 9.78
C PRO A 61 -11.86 -10.91 9.95
N VAL A 62 -10.72 -10.44 10.48
CA VAL A 62 -10.54 -9.02 10.83
C VAL A 62 -9.96 -8.20 9.67
N PHE A 63 -9.21 -8.81 8.76
CA PHE A 63 -8.51 -8.12 7.69
C PHE A 63 -9.33 -7.85 6.41
N ALA A 64 -10.32 -8.69 6.13
CA ALA A 64 -11.16 -8.56 4.94
C ALA A 64 -12.07 -7.31 4.96
N ALA A 65 -12.30 -6.71 6.12
CA ALA A 65 -13.29 -5.65 6.29
C ALA A 65 -12.78 -4.23 5.93
N ALA A 66 -11.48 -3.96 6.01
CA ALA A 66 -10.99 -2.57 5.94
C ALA A 66 -10.79 -2.06 4.50
N ILE A 67 -10.31 -2.89 3.58
CA ILE A 67 -10.01 -2.46 2.18
C ILE A 67 -11.17 -2.79 1.24
N GLY A 68 -11.90 -3.87 1.48
CA GLY A 68 -13.12 -4.20 0.74
C GLY A 68 -14.24 -3.15 0.88
N VAL A 69 -14.29 -2.43 1.99
CA VAL A 69 -15.31 -1.38 2.22
C VAL A 69 -15.08 -0.15 1.34
N LEU A 70 -13.86 0.21 1.00
CA LEU A 70 -13.61 1.39 0.16
C LEU A 70 -14.01 1.15 -1.31
N CYS A 71 -13.77 -0.04 -1.85
CA CYS A 71 -14.21 -0.39 -3.22
C CYS A 71 -15.68 -0.84 -3.29
N ALA A 72 -16.23 -1.49 -2.25
CA ALA A 72 -17.63 -1.94 -2.24
C ALA A 72 -18.64 -0.80 -2.07
N VAL A 73 -18.26 0.34 -1.48
CA VAL A 73 -19.11 1.54 -1.39
C VAL A 73 -19.33 2.18 -2.77
N LEU A 74 -18.45 1.92 -3.73
CA LEU A 74 -18.56 2.45 -5.10
C LEU A 74 -19.60 1.72 -5.97
N THR A 75 -20.09 0.54 -5.58
CA THR A 75 -21.07 -0.22 -6.38
C THR A 75 -22.49 -0.17 -5.83
N ALA A 76 -22.72 0.37 -4.64
CA ALA A 76 -24.04 0.43 -4.01
C ALA A 76 -24.61 1.85 -3.97
N ASN A 77 -25.41 2.14 -5.00
CA ASN A 77 -26.52 3.09 -4.98
C ASN A 77 -26.28 4.53 -4.51
N ILE A 78 -26.08 5.40 -5.46
CA ILE A 78 -26.10 6.84 -5.42
C ILE A 78 -27.43 7.32 -4.81
N GLY A 79 -27.44 7.73 -3.56
CA GLY A 79 -28.52 8.60 -3.12
C GLY A 79 -28.94 8.62 -1.65
N SER A 80 -28.63 7.66 -0.81
CA SER A 80 -29.24 7.63 0.54
C SER A 80 -28.38 7.13 1.70
N ALA A 81 -27.15 6.72 1.51
CA ALA A 81 -26.36 6.04 2.56
C ALA A 81 -25.42 6.95 3.37
N ARG A 82 -25.19 8.20 2.92
CA ARG A 82 -24.20 9.09 3.57
C ARG A 82 -24.58 9.61 4.95
N SER A 83 -25.88 9.65 5.30
CA SER A 83 -26.32 10.16 6.61
C SER A 83 -26.37 9.09 7.72
N LYS A 84 -26.28 7.79 7.39
CA LYS A 84 -26.38 6.71 8.39
C LYS A 84 -25.05 6.05 8.76
N LEU A 85 -24.00 6.12 7.92
CA LEU A 85 -22.69 5.58 8.27
C LEU A 85 -21.92 6.46 9.26
N GLY A 86 -22.06 7.79 9.16
CA GLY A 86 -21.38 8.71 10.09
C GLY A 86 -21.80 8.56 11.55
N SER A 87 -23.02 8.04 11.83
CA SER A 87 -23.50 7.87 13.20
C SER A 87 -23.19 6.50 13.83
N GLN A 88 -22.81 5.50 13.03
CA GLN A 88 -22.46 4.17 13.58
C GLN A 88 -20.99 4.03 13.96
N PHE A 89 -20.10 4.85 13.43
CA PHE A 89 -18.68 4.88 13.84
C PHE A 89 -18.42 5.80 15.04
N GLY A 90 -19.38 6.64 15.42
CA GLY A 90 -19.25 7.60 16.54
C GLY A 90 -19.32 7.00 17.94
N ASN A 91 -19.55 5.70 18.11
CA ASN A 91 -19.73 5.10 19.44
C ASN A 91 -19.13 3.69 19.56
N ARG A 92 -17.96 3.47 18.99
CA ARG A 92 -17.14 2.31 19.36
C ARG A 92 -16.08 2.81 20.34
N HIS A 93 -16.09 2.20 21.51
CA HIS A 93 -15.04 2.30 22.51
C HIS A 93 -13.69 2.43 21.81
N LEU A 94 -13.15 3.64 21.86
CA LEU A 94 -11.74 3.89 21.68
C LEU A 94 -11.03 2.80 22.46
N LEU A 95 -10.18 2.03 21.78
CA LEU A 95 -9.24 1.12 22.40
C LEU A 95 -8.71 1.84 23.63
N ALA A 96 -8.83 1.19 24.80
CA ALA A 96 -8.39 1.77 26.05
C ALA A 96 -6.99 2.34 25.80
N THR A 97 -6.86 3.66 25.88
CA THR A 97 -5.56 4.34 25.72
C THR A 97 -4.60 3.63 26.66
N PRO A 98 -3.48 3.08 26.16
CA PRO A 98 -2.47 2.53 27.05
C PRO A 98 -2.12 3.64 28.02
N SER A 99 -2.38 3.41 29.30
CA SER A 99 -2.13 4.39 30.35
C SER A 99 -0.62 4.70 30.35
N GLY A 100 -0.22 5.80 29.71
CA GLY A 100 1.19 6.19 29.63
C GLY A 100 1.64 6.84 28.32
N LEU A 101 0.76 7.08 27.35
CA LEU A 101 1.15 7.83 26.16
C LEU A 101 1.45 9.29 26.53
N PRO A 102 2.61 9.84 26.09
CA PRO A 102 2.92 11.24 26.29
C PRO A 102 1.90 12.11 25.53
N ALA A 103 1.28 13.04 26.22
CA ALA A 103 0.28 13.95 25.65
C ALA A 103 0.83 14.90 24.57
N SER A 104 2.12 14.83 24.29
CA SER A 104 2.83 15.63 23.30
C SER A 104 4.05 14.86 22.78
N ALA A 105 4.31 14.96 21.46
CA ALA A 105 5.57 14.51 20.84
C ALA A 105 6.85 15.18 21.43
N LYS A 106 6.72 16.05 22.41
CA LYS A 106 7.82 16.73 23.09
C LYS A 106 8.55 15.86 24.13
N ASP A 107 7.97 14.74 24.54
CA ASP A 107 8.59 13.82 25.51
C ASP A 107 9.42 12.71 24.82
N SER A 108 10.39 13.14 23.99
CA SER A 108 11.33 12.23 23.34
C SER A 108 12.08 11.33 24.34
N GLY A 109 12.35 11.82 25.54
CA GLY A 109 13.03 11.05 26.58
C GLY A 109 12.20 9.88 27.14
N GLN A 110 10.87 9.97 27.15
CA GLN A 110 9.99 8.86 27.55
C GLN A 110 9.90 7.83 26.41
N LEU A 111 9.75 8.27 25.16
CA LEU A 111 9.76 7.39 23.99
C LEU A 111 11.04 6.56 23.91
N ASP A 112 12.21 7.18 24.12
CA ASP A 112 13.49 6.50 24.00
C ASP A 112 13.71 5.39 25.07
N ARG A 113 12.92 5.38 26.14
CA ARG A 113 12.92 4.31 27.17
C ARG A 113 12.00 3.14 26.81
N MET A 114 11.11 3.32 25.84
CA MET A 114 10.17 2.28 25.39
C MET A 114 10.89 1.27 24.49
N LYS A 115 10.36 0.05 24.42
CA LYS A 115 10.80 -0.94 23.42
C LYS A 115 10.44 -0.45 22.00
N PRO A 116 11.22 -0.81 20.96
CA PRO A 116 10.95 -0.44 19.58
C PRO A 116 9.51 -0.70 19.11
N GLN A 117 8.94 -1.86 19.47
CA GLN A 117 7.55 -2.21 19.19
C GLN A 117 6.58 -1.14 19.70
N ASN A 118 6.66 -0.83 20.98
CA ASN A 118 5.78 0.15 21.63
C ASN A 118 6.01 1.58 21.11
N GLN A 119 7.27 1.92 20.72
CA GLN A 119 7.56 3.21 20.08
C GLN A 119 6.83 3.32 18.73
N ALA A 120 6.91 2.30 17.89
CA ALA A 120 6.28 2.27 16.57
C ALA A 120 4.75 2.35 16.68
N GLU A 121 4.15 1.55 17.55
CA GLU A 121 2.71 1.57 17.80
C GLU A 121 2.22 2.95 18.27
N ALA A 122 2.86 3.49 19.31
CA ALA A 122 2.48 4.78 19.90
C ALA A 122 2.60 5.94 18.89
N LEU A 123 3.66 5.95 18.10
CA LEU A 123 3.90 7.01 17.12
C LEU A 123 2.97 6.89 15.90
N LEU A 124 2.69 5.67 15.42
CA LEU A 124 1.71 5.46 14.35
C LEU A 124 0.30 5.84 14.81
N GLU A 125 -0.10 5.47 16.03
CA GLU A 125 -1.39 5.87 16.60
C GLU A 125 -1.54 7.39 16.66
N LEU A 126 -0.49 8.09 17.08
CA LEU A 126 -0.45 9.55 17.07
C LEU A 126 -0.50 10.15 15.66
N ALA A 127 0.21 9.57 14.69
CA ALA A 127 0.22 10.03 13.32
C ALA A 127 -1.15 9.87 12.66
N VAL A 128 -1.77 8.70 12.80
CA VAL A 128 -3.10 8.39 12.26
C VAL A 128 -4.19 9.22 12.95
N GLY A 129 -4.19 9.28 14.29
CA GLY A 129 -5.23 9.99 15.05
C GLY A 129 -5.18 11.51 14.90
N ARG A 130 -4.10 12.08 14.37
CA ARG A 130 -3.92 13.52 14.17
C ARG A 130 -3.92 13.94 12.69
N SER A 131 -3.93 13.00 11.76
CA SER A 131 -3.90 13.30 10.33
C SER A 131 -5.04 14.24 9.91
N ASP A 132 -6.24 14.01 10.44
CA ASP A 132 -7.41 14.84 10.17
C ASP A 132 -7.33 16.25 10.79
N ALA A 133 -6.44 16.46 11.74
CA ALA A 133 -6.26 17.73 12.45
C ALA A 133 -5.06 18.56 11.96
N GLY A 134 -4.32 18.09 10.94
CA GLY A 134 -3.12 18.78 10.41
C GLY A 134 -1.98 18.87 11.44
N ARG A 135 -1.91 17.96 12.42
CA ARG A 135 -0.94 17.96 13.54
C ARG A 135 -0.09 16.69 13.63
N SER A 136 -0.01 15.92 12.57
CA SER A 136 0.77 14.67 12.52
C SER A 136 2.29 14.89 12.51
N ASP A 137 2.76 16.09 12.17
CA ASP A 137 4.17 16.40 11.89
C ASP A 137 5.16 15.86 12.92
N GLY A 138 4.91 16.10 14.20
CA GLY A 138 5.81 15.65 15.24
C GLY A 138 5.92 14.12 15.38
N ALA A 139 4.84 13.37 15.12
CA ALA A 139 4.85 11.90 15.16
C ALA A 139 5.56 11.33 13.92
N VAL A 140 5.29 11.87 12.75
CA VAL A 140 5.93 11.51 11.47
C VAL A 140 7.45 11.70 11.56
N ASP A 141 7.91 12.86 12.03
CA ASP A 141 9.33 13.16 12.18
C ASP A 141 10.01 12.22 13.20
N GLN A 142 9.31 11.87 14.29
CA GLN A 142 9.78 10.92 15.27
C GLN A 142 9.90 9.50 14.71
N ILE A 143 8.96 9.06 13.85
CA ILE A 143 9.05 7.77 13.14
C ILE A 143 10.28 7.79 12.23
N SER A 144 10.39 8.77 11.35
CA SER A 144 11.47 8.89 10.38
C SER A 144 12.87 8.87 11.07
N SER A 145 13.02 9.51 12.21
CA SER A 145 14.30 9.56 12.95
C SER A 145 14.66 8.26 13.68
N ARG A 146 13.72 7.33 13.87
CA ARG A 146 13.90 6.11 14.67
C ARG A 146 13.80 4.82 13.88
N VAL A 147 13.14 4.82 12.74
CA VAL A 147 12.76 3.61 12.00
C VAL A 147 13.95 2.71 11.67
N ASP A 148 15.09 3.27 11.31
CA ASP A 148 16.29 2.47 11.01
C ASP A 148 16.79 1.67 12.24
N ARG A 149 16.53 2.17 13.46
CA ARG A 149 16.84 1.47 14.72
C ARG A 149 15.83 0.38 15.07
N TRP A 150 14.65 0.41 14.45
CA TRP A 150 13.56 -0.56 14.67
C TRP A 150 13.68 -1.80 13.78
N GLN A 151 14.47 -1.73 12.73
CA GLN A 151 14.63 -2.81 11.79
C GLN A 151 14.95 -4.14 12.48
N GLY A 152 14.13 -5.17 12.19
CA GLY A 152 14.21 -6.48 12.81
C GLY A 152 13.88 -6.53 14.32
N LYS A 153 13.45 -5.40 14.92
CA LYS A 153 13.05 -5.28 16.34
C LYS A 153 11.57 -4.99 16.51
N VAL A 154 10.91 -4.47 15.47
CA VAL A 154 9.47 -4.39 15.37
C VAL A 154 8.99 -5.67 14.70
N GLN A 155 7.95 -6.28 15.25
CA GLN A 155 7.37 -7.50 14.71
C GLN A 155 6.03 -7.17 14.06
N TRP A 156 5.73 -7.86 12.97
CA TRP A 156 4.43 -7.78 12.35
C TRP A 156 3.40 -8.52 13.21
N ASP A 157 2.50 -7.78 13.82
CA ASP A 157 1.37 -8.30 14.61
C ASP A 157 0.07 -7.59 14.22
N SER A 158 -1.03 -7.95 14.85
CA SER A 158 -2.34 -7.37 14.54
C SER A 158 -2.43 -5.87 14.82
N GLN A 159 -1.69 -5.35 15.79
CA GLN A 159 -1.68 -3.94 16.14
C GLN A 159 -0.93 -3.13 15.08
N ILE A 160 0.28 -3.55 14.73
CA ILE A 160 1.07 -2.93 13.65
C ILE A 160 0.29 -3.00 12.33
N ALA A 161 -0.29 -4.15 11.98
CA ALA A 161 -1.09 -4.30 10.78
C ALA A 161 -2.28 -3.34 10.73
N THR A 162 -2.99 -3.15 11.85
CA THR A 162 -4.11 -2.21 11.93
C THR A 162 -3.65 -0.77 11.76
N LEU A 163 -2.56 -0.38 12.43
CA LEU A 163 -2.04 0.98 12.40
C LEU A 163 -1.42 1.34 11.05
N THR A 164 -0.65 0.43 10.43
CA THR A 164 -0.08 0.67 9.09
C THR A 164 -1.17 0.73 8.03
N THR A 165 -2.19 -0.14 8.11
CA THR A 165 -3.37 -0.05 7.24
C THR A 165 -4.07 1.31 7.37
N ALA A 166 -4.28 1.77 8.59
CA ALA A 166 -4.88 3.09 8.83
C ALA A 166 -3.98 4.23 8.30
N ALA A 167 -2.66 4.12 8.48
CA ALA A 167 -1.69 5.08 7.97
C ALA A 167 -1.71 5.14 6.44
N LEU A 168 -1.68 4.01 5.75
CA LEU A 168 -1.72 3.93 4.28
C LEU A 168 -3.02 4.46 3.67
N ASN A 169 -4.12 4.46 4.43
CA ASN A 169 -5.40 5.05 4.02
C ASN A 169 -5.57 6.52 4.44
N SER A 170 -4.55 7.15 5.03
CA SER A 170 -4.59 8.57 5.38
C SER A 170 -4.67 9.44 4.13
N SER A 171 -5.32 10.60 4.23
CA SER A 171 -5.28 11.66 3.21
C SER A 171 -3.92 12.37 3.16
N ASP A 172 -3.13 12.28 4.23
CA ASP A 172 -1.80 12.88 4.34
C ASP A 172 -0.72 11.88 3.87
N LEU A 173 -0.03 12.20 2.77
CA LEU A 173 1.03 11.35 2.19
C LEU A 173 2.19 11.11 3.18
N ARG A 174 2.50 12.05 4.07
CA ARG A 174 3.55 11.88 5.09
C ARG A 174 3.17 10.82 6.12
N VAL A 175 1.88 10.72 6.47
CA VAL A 175 1.37 9.65 7.33
C VAL A 175 1.43 8.30 6.59
N ARG A 176 1.08 8.27 5.29
CA ARG A 176 1.25 7.06 4.46
C ARG A 176 2.72 6.61 4.41
N GLU A 177 3.65 7.54 4.20
CA GLU A 177 5.10 7.26 4.23
C GLU A 177 5.54 6.67 5.56
N SER A 178 5.02 7.17 6.68
CA SER A 178 5.30 6.62 8.00
C SER A 178 4.80 5.18 8.14
N GLY A 179 3.64 4.85 7.57
CA GLY A 179 3.15 3.48 7.45
C GLY A 179 4.14 2.59 6.70
N ILE A 180 4.58 3.04 5.51
CA ILE A 180 5.58 2.34 4.69
C ILE A 180 6.88 2.09 5.47
N GLU A 181 7.39 3.09 6.17
CA GLU A 181 8.62 2.96 6.97
C GLU A 181 8.50 1.90 8.07
N VAL A 182 7.36 1.88 8.78
CA VAL A 182 7.13 0.88 9.83
C VAL A 182 6.94 -0.52 9.25
N GLU A 183 6.28 -0.66 8.11
CA GLU A 183 6.15 -1.95 7.41
C GLU A 183 7.51 -2.50 7.00
N LEU A 184 8.35 -1.68 6.35
CA LEU A 184 9.71 -2.10 6.00
C LEU A 184 10.51 -2.55 7.23
N ALA A 185 10.41 -1.83 8.34
CA ALA A 185 11.08 -2.19 9.59
C ALA A 185 10.56 -3.52 10.16
N ALA A 186 9.23 -3.74 10.14
CA ALA A 186 8.59 -4.95 10.65
C ALA A 186 8.91 -6.19 9.79
N TYR A 187 9.05 -6.00 8.47
CA TYR A 187 9.50 -7.07 7.57
C TYR A 187 11.04 -7.26 7.58
N GLY A 188 11.78 -6.47 8.33
CA GLY A 188 13.24 -6.53 8.38
C GLY A 188 13.92 -6.08 7.08
N LEU A 189 13.23 -5.31 6.25
CA LEU A 189 13.74 -4.82 4.96
C LEU A 189 14.49 -3.49 5.17
N ALA A 190 15.82 -3.55 5.17
CA ALA A 190 16.64 -2.34 5.16
C ALA A 190 16.50 -1.59 3.83
N LYS A 191 16.55 -0.26 3.89
CA LYS A 191 16.52 0.61 2.70
C LYS A 191 17.88 0.59 1.97
N ASN A 192 18.22 -0.57 1.39
CA ASN A 192 19.50 -0.80 0.69
C ASN A 192 19.34 -1.80 -0.45
N SER A 193 20.38 -1.89 -1.30
CA SER A 193 20.42 -2.80 -2.45
C SER A 193 20.35 -4.28 -2.07
N ALA A 194 20.83 -4.70 -0.89
CA ALA A 194 20.78 -6.11 -0.49
C ALA A 194 19.33 -6.58 -0.25
N SER A 195 18.51 -5.76 0.43
CA SER A 195 17.07 -6.03 0.60
C SER A 195 16.34 -5.98 -0.74
N LEU A 196 16.70 -5.03 -1.60
CA LEU A 196 16.13 -4.96 -2.95
C LEU A 196 16.46 -6.21 -3.78
N ASP A 197 17.71 -6.64 -3.81
CA ASP A 197 18.12 -7.84 -4.54
C ASP A 197 17.45 -9.11 -3.97
N TYR A 198 17.18 -9.16 -2.68
CA TYR A 198 16.38 -10.21 -2.09
C TYR A 198 14.95 -10.21 -2.65
N LEU A 199 14.27 -9.06 -2.69
CA LEU A 199 12.92 -8.93 -3.24
C LEU A 199 12.87 -9.26 -4.74
N LEU A 200 13.86 -8.81 -5.53
CA LEU A 200 13.96 -9.10 -6.95
C LEU A 200 14.11 -10.61 -7.24
N ARG A 201 14.83 -11.34 -6.40
CA ARG A 201 14.86 -12.81 -6.50
C ARG A 201 13.54 -13.45 -6.06
N THR A 202 12.86 -12.86 -5.07
CA THR A 202 11.60 -13.38 -4.54
C THR A 202 10.45 -13.21 -5.52
N VAL A 203 10.46 -12.16 -6.35
CA VAL A 203 9.48 -11.98 -7.45
C VAL A 203 9.51 -13.16 -8.43
N GLU A 204 10.65 -13.80 -8.63
CA GLU A 204 10.81 -14.98 -9.49
C GLU A 204 10.50 -16.29 -8.77
N SER A 205 10.04 -16.25 -7.52
CA SER A 205 9.70 -17.45 -6.75
C SER A 205 8.54 -18.23 -7.39
N PRO A 206 8.61 -19.57 -7.41
CA PRO A 206 7.47 -20.40 -7.78
C PRO A 206 6.36 -20.39 -6.72
N ASP A 207 6.65 -19.91 -5.51
CA ASP A 207 5.66 -19.68 -4.46
C ASP A 207 4.89 -18.40 -4.76
N HIS A 208 3.62 -18.57 -5.14
CA HIS A 208 2.74 -17.47 -5.51
C HIS A 208 2.61 -16.40 -4.40
N ALA A 209 2.49 -16.82 -3.14
CA ALA A 209 2.36 -15.89 -2.03
C ALA A 209 3.63 -15.04 -1.84
N GLN A 210 4.80 -15.62 -2.00
CA GLN A 210 6.06 -14.89 -1.95
C GLN A 210 6.20 -13.92 -3.13
N LYS A 211 5.81 -14.34 -4.34
CA LYS A 211 5.85 -13.49 -5.53
C LYS A 211 4.99 -12.24 -5.37
N ILE A 212 3.72 -12.40 -5.03
CA ILE A 212 2.81 -11.25 -4.88
C ILE A 212 3.23 -10.33 -3.74
N TRP A 213 3.71 -10.88 -2.62
CA TRP A 213 4.27 -10.08 -1.53
C TRP A 213 5.48 -9.28 -1.98
N ALA A 214 6.40 -9.88 -2.74
CA ALA A 214 7.59 -9.19 -3.23
C ALA A 214 7.25 -8.06 -4.20
N LEU A 215 6.27 -8.24 -5.11
CA LEU A 215 5.79 -7.18 -6.00
C LEU A 215 5.29 -5.97 -5.22
N TRP A 216 4.52 -6.20 -4.16
CA TRP A 216 4.06 -5.14 -3.28
C TRP A 216 5.22 -4.46 -2.51
N ALA A 217 6.12 -5.26 -1.91
CA ALA A 217 7.24 -4.76 -1.12
C ALA A 217 8.25 -3.95 -1.96
N LEU A 218 8.43 -4.29 -3.25
CA LEU A 218 9.21 -3.50 -4.18
C LEU A 218 8.69 -2.06 -4.28
N GLY A 219 7.37 -1.87 -4.32
CA GLY A 219 6.77 -0.54 -4.31
C GLY A 219 7.14 0.28 -3.08
N LEU A 220 7.14 -0.35 -1.89
CA LEU A 220 7.55 0.28 -0.64
C LEU A 220 9.03 0.72 -0.69
N MET A 221 9.91 -0.15 -1.19
CA MET A 221 11.34 0.15 -1.33
C MET A 221 11.59 1.32 -2.28
N ALA A 222 10.93 1.33 -3.44
CA ALA A 222 11.04 2.42 -4.41
C ALA A 222 10.50 3.74 -3.87
N ASN A 223 9.39 3.72 -3.11
CA ASN A 223 8.86 4.90 -2.43
C ASN A 223 9.91 5.53 -1.50
N ARG A 224 10.75 4.72 -0.87
CA ARG A 224 11.84 5.19 -0.01
C ARG A 224 13.15 5.43 -0.76
N GLY A 225 13.10 5.51 -2.08
CA GLY A 225 14.22 5.92 -2.94
C GLY A 225 15.22 4.82 -3.26
N VAL A 226 14.95 3.55 -2.90
CA VAL A 226 15.87 2.45 -3.18
C VAL A 226 15.74 2.01 -4.64
N GLU A 227 16.70 2.41 -5.47
CA GLU A 227 16.79 2.07 -6.91
C GLU A 227 15.44 2.15 -7.65
N ALA A 228 14.69 3.23 -7.44
CA ALA A 228 13.31 3.38 -7.90
C ALA A 228 13.13 3.09 -9.41
N GLY A 229 14.07 3.50 -10.26
CA GLY A 229 14.01 3.24 -11.70
C GLY A 229 14.07 1.74 -12.04
N ARG A 230 14.90 0.96 -11.33
CA ARG A 230 14.97 -0.49 -11.52
C ARG A 230 13.69 -1.18 -11.05
N VAL A 231 13.14 -0.74 -9.94
CA VAL A 231 11.86 -1.25 -9.42
C VAL A 231 10.71 -0.95 -10.38
N LEU A 232 10.62 0.27 -10.91
CA LEU A 232 9.60 0.65 -11.88
C LEU A 232 9.64 -0.26 -13.12
N GLN A 233 10.84 -0.55 -13.66
CA GLN A 233 10.99 -1.46 -14.80
C GLN A 233 10.45 -2.86 -14.49
N VAL A 234 10.81 -3.43 -13.33
CA VAL A 234 10.35 -4.76 -12.91
C VAL A 234 8.84 -4.79 -12.72
N LEU A 235 8.27 -3.85 -11.98
CA LEU A 235 6.84 -3.79 -11.74
C LEU A 235 6.05 -3.59 -13.04
N THR A 236 6.53 -2.74 -13.95
CA THR A 236 5.90 -2.53 -15.27
C THR A 236 5.94 -3.80 -16.12
N ALA A 237 7.01 -4.59 -16.06
CA ALA A 237 7.08 -5.87 -16.76
C ALA A 237 6.02 -6.86 -16.22
N HIS A 238 5.80 -6.89 -14.90
CA HIS A 238 4.80 -7.77 -14.27
C HIS A 238 3.33 -7.34 -14.48
N LEU A 239 3.06 -6.16 -15.04
CA LEU A 239 1.71 -5.81 -15.52
C LEU A 239 1.25 -6.70 -16.68
N LYS A 240 2.18 -7.43 -17.32
CA LYS A 240 1.90 -8.37 -18.43
C LYS A 240 2.05 -9.84 -18.02
N ASP A 241 2.13 -10.13 -16.73
CA ASP A 241 2.18 -11.51 -16.22
C ASP A 241 0.91 -12.28 -16.63
N ALA A 242 1.07 -13.58 -16.89
CA ALA A 242 -0.07 -14.44 -17.21
C ALA A 242 -1.05 -14.57 -16.01
N ASP A 243 -0.52 -14.51 -14.79
CA ASP A 243 -1.29 -14.59 -13.55
C ASP A 243 -1.94 -13.24 -13.20
N GLU A 244 -3.25 -13.26 -12.99
CA GLU A 244 -4.05 -12.06 -12.65
C GLU A 244 -3.61 -11.42 -11.35
N ASP A 245 -3.35 -12.21 -10.31
CA ASP A 245 -2.92 -11.68 -9.01
C ASP A 245 -1.55 -11.03 -9.12
N SER A 246 -0.61 -11.60 -9.87
CA SER A 246 0.68 -10.97 -10.15
C SER A 246 0.51 -9.60 -10.81
N ARG A 247 -0.37 -9.48 -11.83
CA ARG A 247 -0.65 -8.18 -12.45
C ARG A 247 -1.27 -7.19 -11.47
N ARG A 248 -2.23 -7.64 -10.67
CA ARG A 248 -2.89 -6.81 -9.65
C ARG A 248 -1.89 -6.29 -8.60
N TRP A 249 -0.99 -7.15 -8.13
CA TRP A 249 0.03 -6.75 -7.16
C TRP A 249 1.14 -5.89 -7.76
N ALA A 250 1.43 -6.04 -9.05
CA ALA A 250 2.28 -5.11 -9.79
C ALA A 250 1.65 -3.71 -9.88
N VAL A 251 0.33 -3.61 -10.11
CA VAL A 251 -0.42 -2.34 -10.02
C VAL A 251 -0.26 -1.69 -8.65
N GLU A 252 -0.43 -2.48 -7.58
CA GLU A 252 -0.24 -1.99 -6.21
C GLU A 252 1.18 -1.49 -5.97
N GLY A 253 2.17 -2.29 -6.32
CA GLY A 253 3.57 -1.91 -6.19
C GLY A 253 3.87 -0.60 -6.94
N LEU A 254 3.43 -0.47 -8.20
CA LEU A 254 3.59 0.76 -8.98
C LEU A 254 2.92 1.98 -8.30
N ALA A 255 1.71 1.80 -7.81
CA ALA A 255 0.98 2.87 -7.13
C ALA A 255 1.70 3.33 -5.85
N LEU A 256 2.30 2.39 -5.12
CA LEU A 256 3.06 2.67 -3.90
C LEU A 256 4.38 3.39 -4.16
N THR A 257 4.97 3.29 -5.35
CA THR A 257 6.21 4.02 -5.67
C THR A 257 6.07 5.52 -5.52
N GLY A 258 4.89 6.08 -5.80
CA GLY A 258 4.65 7.52 -5.87
C GLY A 258 5.40 8.22 -7.01
N SER A 259 5.93 7.45 -7.97
CA SER A 259 6.63 8.01 -9.13
C SER A 259 5.64 8.47 -10.20
N SER A 260 5.87 9.65 -10.76
CA SER A 260 5.10 10.11 -11.93
C SER A 260 5.22 9.19 -13.15
N GLU A 261 6.32 8.44 -13.25
CA GLU A 261 6.53 7.46 -14.33
C GLU A 261 5.57 6.26 -14.21
N ALA A 262 4.97 6.00 -13.04
CA ALA A 262 3.99 4.95 -12.86
C ALA A 262 2.59 5.33 -13.38
N VAL A 263 2.30 6.61 -13.60
CA VAL A 263 0.96 7.08 -14.01
C VAL A 263 0.56 6.50 -15.37
N GLN A 264 1.44 6.57 -16.37
CA GLN A 264 1.14 6.07 -17.71
C GLN A 264 0.94 4.55 -17.76
N PRO A 265 1.81 3.70 -17.17
CA PRO A 265 1.57 2.26 -17.07
C PRO A 265 0.25 1.89 -16.36
N LEU A 266 -0.16 2.64 -15.35
CA LEU A 266 -1.45 2.43 -14.67
C LEU A 266 -2.64 2.80 -15.55
N LEU A 267 -2.55 3.89 -16.34
CA LEU A 267 -3.56 4.24 -17.33
C LEU A 267 -3.71 3.16 -18.40
N GLU A 268 -2.60 2.68 -18.95
CA GLU A 268 -2.60 1.58 -19.93
C GLU A 268 -3.20 0.31 -19.33
N THR A 269 -2.86 -0.02 -18.09
CA THR A 269 -3.46 -1.19 -17.40
C THR A 269 -4.96 -1.02 -17.18
N MET A 270 -5.41 0.17 -16.82
CA MET A 270 -6.85 0.47 -16.70
C MET A 270 -7.60 0.28 -18.02
N HIS A 271 -6.95 0.53 -19.14
CA HIS A 271 -7.52 0.39 -20.47
C HIS A 271 -7.46 -1.05 -20.99
N ASP A 272 -6.27 -1.67 -20.92
CA ASP A 272 -5.93 -2.85 -21.72
C ASP A 272 -5.96 -4.18 -20.95
N ASP A 273 -6.00 -4.17 -19.60
CA ASP A 273 -5.94 -5.44 -18.86
C ASP A 273 -7.20 -6.27 -19.10
N PRO A 274 -7.08 -7.56 -19.43
CA PRO A 274 -8.23 -8.43 -19.67
C PRO A 274 -9.12 -8.61 -18.42
N SER A 275 -8.57 -8.46 -17.20
CA SER A 275 -9.33 -8.59 -15.96
C SER A 275 -9.97 -7.27 -15.54
N PRO A 276 -11.31 -7.22 -15.38
CA PRO A 276 -11.99 -6.07 -14.80
C PRO A 276 -11.48 -5.70 -13.41
N SER A 277 -11.07 -6.68 -12.60
CA SER A 277 -10.52 -6.48 -11.27
C SER A 277 -9.20 -5.70 -11.31
N VAL A 278 -8.32 -6.02 -12.25
CA VAL A 278 -7.04 -5.32 -12.43
C VAL A 278 -7.26 -3.92 -12.99
N ARG A 279 -8.16 -3.74 -13.98
CA ARG A 279 -8.54 -2.41 -14.50
C ARG A 279 -9.09 -1.50 -13.40
N GLN A 280 -10.02 -2.03 -12.58
CA GLN A 280 -10.56 -1.29 -11.44
C GLN A 280 -9.46 -0.89 -10.44
N ARG A 281 -8.53 -1.83 -10.17
CA ARG A 281 -7.43 -1.55 -9.24
C ARG A 281 -6.52 -0.44 -9.75
N ALA A 282 -6.21 -0.41 -11.03
CA ALA A 282 -5.43 0.66 -11.65
C ALA A 282 -6.15 2.02 -11.54
N ALA A 283 -7.46 2.07 -11.80
CA ALA A 283 -8.26 3.27 -11.63
C ALA A 283 -8.26 3.79 -10.18
N CYS A 284 -8.49 2.91 -9.19
CA CYS A 284 -8.44 3.27 -7.77
C CYS A 284 -7.06 3.76 -7.34
N SER A 285 -6.00 3.14 -7.86
CA SER A 285 -4.61 3.52 -7.56
C SER A 285 -4.29 4.93 -8.05
N LEU A 286 -4.71 5.27 -9.26
CA LEU A 286 -4.56 6.63 -9.81
C LEU A 286 -5.37 7.66 -9.02
N ALA A 287 -6.61 7.33 -8.66
CA ALA A 287 -7.53 8.27 -8.04
C ALA A 287 -7.23 8.53 -6.55
N GLU A 288 -7.00 7.48 -5.75
CA GLU A 288 -6.98 7.62 -4.29
C GLU A 288 -5.86 6.84 -3.58
N SER A 289 -5.71 5.53 -3.86
CA SER A 289 -4.92 4.65 -3.01
C SER A 289 -3.40 4.73 -3.24
N GLY A 290 -2.94 5.19 -4.41
CA GLY A 290 -1.50 5.33 -4.69
C GLY A 290 -0.85 6.49 -3.94
N MET A 291 0.47 6.46 -3.86
CA MET A 291 1.31 7.49 -3.22
C MET A 291 1.54 8.73 -4.11
N PHE A 292 0.61 9.02 -5.02
CA PHE A 292 0.71 10.16 -5.93
C PHE A 292 0.30 11.47 -5.28
N THR A 293 1.05 12.54 -5.59
CA THR A 293 0.65 13.91 -5.24
C THR A 293 -0.59 14.33 -6.04
N PRO A 294 -1.31 15.38 -5.62
CA PRO A 294 -2.42 15.94 -6.41
C PRO A 294 -2.01 16.29 -7.85
N GLU A 295 -0.82 16.84 -8.05
CA GLU A 295 -0.30 17.24 -9.38
C GLU A 295 -0.06 16.01 -10.27
N GLN A 296 0.51 14.93 -9.72
CA GLN A 296 0.71 13.66 -10.43
C GLN A 296 -0.62 13.03 -10.83
N ARG A 297 -1.62 13.08 -9.96
CA ARG A 297 -2.98 12.60 -10.28
C ARG A 297 -3.64 13.42 -11.38
N LEU A 298 -3.48 14.75 -11.35
CA LEU A 298 -4.01 15.63 -12.40
C LEU A 298 -3.41 15.32 -13.78
N ALA A 299 -2.18 14.80 -13.85
CA ALA A 299 -1.57 14.38 -15.11
C ALA A 299 -2.34 13.24 -15.81
N ALA A 300 -3.13 12.45 -15.07
CA ALA A 300 -3.96 11.38 -15.63
C ALA A 300 -5.28 11.90 -16.25
N VAL A 301 -5.73 13.12 -15.91
CA VAL A 301 -7.05 13.66 -16.30
C VAL A 301 -7.29 13.65 -17.81
N PRO A 302 -6.35 14.09 -18.68
CA PRO A 302 -6.59 14.08 -20.11
C PRO A 302 -6.91 12.70 -20.67
N GLN A 303 -6.19 11.67 -20.22
CA GLN A 303 -6.39 10.32 -20.68
C GLN A 303 -7.67 9.70 -20.09
N LEU A 304 -7.99 9.98 -18.82
CA LEU A 304 -9.25 9.55 -18.22
C LEU A 304 -10.46 10.16 -18.91
N LEU A 305 -10.37 11.43 -19.39
CA LEU A 305 -11.41 12.04 -20.21
C LEU A 305 -11.61 11.31 -21.54
N HIS A 306 -10.53 10.82 -22.15
CA HIS A 306 -10.63 9.98 -23.34
C HIS A 306 -11.33 8.66 -23.03
N TYR A 307 -11.03 8.04 -21.89
CA TYR A 307 -11.65 6.77 -21.48
C TYR A 307 -13.15 6.86 -21.15
N THR A 308 -13.72 8.06 -20.97
CA THR A 308 -15.15 8.20 -20.64
C THR A 308 -16.09 7.82 -21.78
N ASP A 309 -15.63 7.81 -23.03
CA ASP A 309 -16.41 7.47 -24.23
C ASP A 309 -15.62 6.68 -25.29
N ASP A 310 -14.50 6.08 -24.91
CA ASP A 310 -13.73 5.21 -25.78
C ASP A 310 -14.57 3.96 -26.16
N PRO A 311 -14.90 3.76 -27.45
CA PRO A 311 -15.77 2.66 -27.84
C PRO A 311 -15.14 1.27 -27.67
N SER A 312 -13.85 1.17 -27.43
CA SER A 312 -13.15 -0.09 -27.14
C SER A 312 -13.34 -0.56 -25.70
N LEU A 313 -13.78 0.33 -24.81
CA LEU A 313 -13.97 0.03 -23.39
C LEU A 313 -15.40 -0.40 -23.08
N ASP A 314 -15.53 -1.28 -22.07
CA ASP A 314 -16.84 -1.65 -21.55
C ASP A 314 -17.44 -0.53 -20.65
N GLN A 315 -18.75 -0.60 -20.46
CA GLN A 315 -19.50 0.38 -19.67
C GLN A 315 -18.95 0.52 -18.25
N GLN A 316 -18.48 -0.56 -17.63
CA GLN A 316 -17.96 -0.52 -16.27
C GLN A 316 -16.64 0.26 -16.21
N THR A 317 -15.78 0.11 -17.21
CA THR A 317 -14.52 0.86 -17.29
C THR A 317 -14.78 2.36 -17.52
N HIS A 318 -15.78 2.73 -18.33
CA HIS A 318 -16.24 4.13 -18.44
C HIS A 318 -16.66 4.70 -17.06
N LEU A 319 -17.42 3.94 -16.27
CA LEU A 319 -17.84 4.37 -14.93
C LEU A 319 -16.64 4.58 -14.01
N TRP A 320 -15.63 3.73 -14.07
CA TRP A 320 -14.39 3.93 -13.30
C TRP A 320 -13.62 5.17 -13.77
N ALA A 321 -13.62 5.49 -15.07
CA ALA A 321 -13.00 6.72 -15.55
C ALA A 321 -13.72 7.97 -15.00
N PHE A 322 -15.05 8.01 -15.00
CA PHE A 322 -15.81 9.09 -14.38
C PHE A 322 -15.57 9.20 -12.88
N GLN A 323 -15.52 8.07 -12.18
CA GLN A 323 -15.23 8.05 -10.76
C GLN A 323 -13.83 8.59 -10.47
N ALA A 324 -12.81 8.13 -11.21
CA ALA A 324 -11.44 8.60 -11.07
C ALA A 324 -11.32 10.11 -11.33
N LEU A 325 -11.98 10.62 -12.38
CA LEU A 325 -12.06 12.06 -12.65
C LEU A 325 -12.66 12.83 -11.47
N SER A 326 -13.77 12.33 -10.90
CA SER A 326 -14.44 12.96 -9.74
C SER A 326 -13.51 12.99 -8.52
N ASP A 327 -12.82 11.89 -8.24
CA ASP A 327 -11.97 11.76 -7.05
C ASP A 327 -10.68 12.62 -7.20
N ILE A 328 -10.08 12.64 -8.38
CA ILE A 328 -8.88 13.43 -8.64
C ILE A 328 -9.18 14.94 -8.63
N THR A 329 -10.23 15.36 -9.33
CA THR A 329 -10.53 16.78 -9.55
C THR A 329 -11.39 17.39 -8.46
N ARG A 330 -12.01 16.56 -7.62
CA ARG A 330 -13.01 16.96 -6.61
C ARG A 330 -14.26 17.61 -7.23
N GLN A 331 -14.47 17.43 -8.55
CA GLN A 331 -15.67 17.87 -9.23
C GLN A 331 -16.78 16.83 -9.14
N ARG A 332 -18.03 17.29 -9.14
CA ARG A 332 -19.22 16.42 -9.09
C ARG A 332 -20.08 16.72 -10.32
N LEU A 333 -19.61 16.21 -11.45
CA LEU A 333 -20.32 16.29 -12.72
C LEU A 333 -21.07 14.96 -12.98
N PRO A 334 -22.11 14.98 -13.83
CA PRO A 334 -22.74 13.74 -14.26
C PRO A 334 -21.76 12.85 -15.04
N ASN A 335 -22.08 11.57 -15.20
CA ASN A 335 -21.30 10.64 -16.05
C ASN A 335 -21.60 10.93 -17.54
N ASP A 336 -21.18 12.11 -18.00
CA ASP A 336 -21.36 12.63 -19.35
C ASP A 336 -20.04 13.20 -19.85
N SER A 337 -19.49 12.62 -20.90
CA SER A 337 -18.17 12.99 -21.45
C SER A 337 -18.13 14.44 -21.93
N THR A 338 -19.24 14.96 -22.46
CA THR A 338 -19.32 16.35 -22.95
C THR A 338 -19.23 17.32 -21.78
N ALA A 339 -19.94 17.04 -20.68
CA ALA A 339 -19.91 17.89 -19.50
C ALA A 339 -18.49 17.93 -18.89
N TRP A 340 -17.80 16.79 -18.81
CA TRP A 340 -16.44 16.69 -18.28
C TRP A 340 -15.42 17.41 -19.17
N ARG A 341 -15.51 17.28 -20.50
CA ARG A 341 -14.64 18.00 -21.45
C ARG A 341 -14.87 19.50 -21.38
N SER A 342 -16.12 19.96 -21.39
CA SER A 342 -16.43 21.38 -21.28
C SER A 342 -15.88 22.00 -20.00
N TRP A 343 -15.99 21.28 -18.88
CA TRP A 343 -15.38 21.72 -17.63
C TRP A 343 -13.84 21.80 -17.75
N TYR A 344 -13.19 20.78 -18.27
CA TYR A 344 -11.75 20.72 -18.41
C TYR A 344 -11.20 21.84 -19.32
N ASP A 345 -11.84 22.09 -20.46
CA ASP A 345 -11.45 23.15 -21.38
C ASP A 345 -11.59 24.53 -20.74
N SER A 346 -12.65 24.76 -19.95
CA SER A 346 -12.85 26.00 -19.21
C SER A 346 -11.76 26.28 -18.16
N THR A 347 -11.18 25.23 -17.58
CA THR A 347 -10.10 25.35 -16.57
C THR A 347 -8.73 25.62 -17.18
N ARG A 348 -8.51 25.32 -18.47
CA ARG A 348 -7.25 25.54 -19.19
C ARG A 348 -7.18 26.90 -19.90
N GLY A 349 -8.33 27.54 -20.08
CA GLY A 349 -8.43 28.83 -20.74
C GLY A 349 -8.23 30.05 -19.82
N ASN A 350 -8.07 29.84 -18.53
CA ASN A 350 -7.76 30.83 -17.52
C ASN A 350 -6.32 30.67 -17.02
#